data_fc974ea2f2955ed872e7d5c7d0e3e9b5
#
_entry.id   fc974ea2f2955ed872e7d5c7d0e3e9b5
#
_cell.length_a   1.000
_cell.length_b   1.000
_cell.length_c   1.000
_cell.angle_alpha   90.00
_cell.angle_beta   90.00
_cell.angle_gamma   90.00
#
_symmetry.space_group_name_H-M   'P 1'
#
loop_
_entity.id
_entity.type
_entity.pdbx_description
1 polymer ?
#
loop_
_entity_poly.entity_id
_entity_poly.type
_entity_poly.pdbx_seq_one_letter_code
_entity_poly.pdbx_strand_id
1 'polypeptide(L)'
;MRKNRGTAYGVIGLGRFGTALAIALAQAGKEVIAIDRSEEKIKNIRRYTDYAFVAENLSMETLKEIGIQNCDVAIICIGEKVDVSILTTMSAIELGVPHVIAKATSEEQGAVLKKIGAEVVYPERDMALRLGKKLVSDNFLDFVSLSNSVEIRQIPVGKMLIGKSVQESDIR
;
A
#
# COMPACT_ATOMS: atom_id res chain seq x y z
N MET A 1 26.04 -15.97 -0.26
CA MET A 1 25.97 -14.64 -0.93
C MET A 1 24.57 -14.48 -1.52
N ARG A 2 23.67 -13.72 -0.87
CA ARG A 2 22.40 -13.30 -1.47
C ARG A 2 22.76 -12.36 -2.63
N LYS A 3 22.56 -12.81 -3.87
CA LYS A 3 22.55 -11.91 -5.03
C LYS A 3 21.59 -10.75 -4.74
N ASN A 4 21.95 -9.55 -5.18
CA ASN A 4 21.17 -8.32 -5.11
C ASN A 4 19.81 -8.52 -5.83
N ARG A 5 18.89 -9.28 -5.23
CA ARG A 5 17.50 -9.40 -5.69
C ARG A 5 16.82 -8.11 -5.27
N GLY A 6 16.20 -7.44 -6.21
CA GLY A 6 15.30 -6.33 -5.89
C GLY A 6 14.21 -6.81 -4.93
N THR A 7 13.64 -5.89 -4.16
CA THR A 7 12.54 -6.20 -3.22
C THR A 7 11.35 -6.79 -3.97
N ALA A 8 10.88 -7.96 -3.54
CA ALA A 8 9.74 -8.69 -4.10
C ALA A 8 8.48 -8.42 -3.26
N TYR A 9 7.38 -8.19 -3.94
CA TYR A 9 6.10 -7.82 -3.34
C TYR A 9 5.00 -8.82 -3.69
N GLY A 10 4.24 -9.28 -2.70
CA GLY A 10 3.02 -10.04 -2.88
C GLY A 10 1.79 -9.14 -2.69
N VAL A 11 0.97 -8.96 -3.71
CA VAL A 11 -0.29 -8.19 -3.62
C VAL A 11 -1.47 -9.14 -3.72
N ILE A 12 -2.20 -9.30 -2.62
CA ILE A 12 -3.29 -10.26 -2.46
C ILE A 12 -4.62 -9.52 -2.41
N GLY A 13 -5.42 -9.68 -3.45
CA GLY A 13 -6.67 -8.96 -3.68
C GLY A 13 -6.49 -7.78 -4.64
N LEU A 14 -6.97 -7.94 -5.88
CA LEU A 14 -6.91 -6.93 -6.93
C LEU A 14 -8.22 -6.14 -7.02
N GLY A 15 -8.63 -5.55 -5.88
CA GLY A 15 -9.62 -4.48 -5.85
C GLY A 15 -9.02 -3.16 -6.38
N ARG A 16 -9.76 -2.06 -6.28
CA ARG A 16 -9.29 -0.73 -6.72
C ARG A 16 -7.92 -0.37 -6.15
N PHE A 17 -7.73 -0.56 -4.84
CA PHE A 17 -6.47 -0.27 -4.17
C PHE A 17 -5.36 -1.24 -4.57
N GLY A 18 -5.60 -2.56 -4.48
CA GLY A 18 -4.59 -3.57 -4.79
C GLY A 18 -4.13 -3.54 -6.24
N THR A 19 -5.04 -3.31 -7.21
CA THR A 19 -4.67 -3.17 -8.62
C THR A 19 -3.79 -1.94 -8.85
N ALA A 20 -4.17 -0.79 -8.31
CA ALA A 20 -3.38 0.44 -8.46
C ALA A 20 -1.98 0.29 -7.83
N LEU A 21 -1.90 -0.35 -6.66
CA LEU A 21 -0.63 -0.60 -5.96
C LEU A 21 0.26 -1.57 -6.77
N ALA A 22 -0.29 -2.71 -7.23
CA ALA A 22 0.46 -3.68 -8.02
C ALA A 22 1.03 -3.07 -9.30
N ILE A 23 0.24 -2.25 -10.01
CA ILE A 23 0.69 -1.54 -11.21
C ILE A 23 1.82 -0.56 -10.87
N ALA A 24 1.67 0.24 -9.82
CA ALA A 24 2.67 1.22 -9.41
C ALA A 24 4.01 0.55 -9.05
N LEU A 25 3.98 -0.58 -8.32
CA LEU A 25 5.17 -1.35 -7.98
C LEU A 25 5.84 -1.94 -9.22
N ALA A 26 5.06 -2.55 -10.12
CA ALA A 26 5.57 -3.12 -11.36
C ALA A 26 6.19 -2.07 -12.27
N GLN A 27 5.55 -0.91 -12.43
CA GLN A 27 6.09 0.23 -13.20
C GLN A 27 7.37 0.82 -12.59
N ALA A 28 7.54 0.70 -11.27
CA ALA A 28 8.78 1.03 -10.58
C ALA A 28 9.88 -0.06 -10.71
N GLY A 29 9.66 -1.08 -11.55
CA GLY A 29 10.62 -2.15 -11.80
C GLY A 29 10.75 -3.16 -10.66
N LYS A 30 9.73 -3.28 -9.79
CA LYS A 30 9.72 -4.26 -8.70
C LYS A 30 9.14 -5.59 -9.16
N GLU A 31 9.63 -6.69 -8.57
CA GLU A 31 8.99 -8.01 -8.71
C GLU A 31 7.65 -8.01 -7.96
N VAL A 32 6.56 -8.34 -8.64
CA VAL A 32 5.21 -8.34 -8.04
C VAL A 32 4.54 -9.68 -8.30
N ILE A 33 4.18 -10.40 -7.23
CA ILE A 33 3.25 -11.53 -7.27
C ILE A 33 1.86 -10.97 -7.01
N ALA A 34 0.94 -11.13 -7.97
CA ALA A 34 -0.43 -10.64 -7.88
C ALA A 34 -1.42 -11.80 -7.76
N ILE A 35 -2.32 -11.76 -6.78
CA ILE A 35 -3.30 -12.82 -6.51
C ILE A 35 -4.70 -12.23 -6.40
N ASP A 36 -5.65 -12.79 -7.12
CA ASP A 36 -7.10 -12.52 -6.95
C ASP A 36 -7.89 -13.76 -7.37
N ARG A 37 -9.13 -13.88 -6.89
CA ARG A 37 -10.08 -14.93 -7.31
C ARG A 37 -10.64 -14.71 -8.72
N SER A 38 -10.59 -13.48 -9.23
CA SER A 38 -11.16 -13.09 -10.52
C SER A 38 -10.15 -13.28 -11.63
N GLU A 39 -10.45 -14.19 -12.55
CA GLU A 39 -9.66 -14.41 -13.78
C GLU A 39 -9.53 -13.14 -14.62
N GLU A 40 -10.60 -12.32 -14.68
CA GLU A 40 -10.60 -11.07 -15.45
C GLU A 40 -9.55 -10.09 -14.90
N LYS A 41 -9.49 -9.93 -13.58
CA LYS A 41 -8.51 -9.04 -12.94
C LYS A 41 -7.09 -9.57 -13.15
N ILE A 42 -6.91 -10.87 -13.04
CA ILE A 42 -5.61 -11.53 -13.29
C ILE A 42 -5.19 -11.32 -14.74
N LYS A 43 -6.09 -11.52 -15.70
CA LYS A 43 -5.81 -11.25 -17.12
C LYS A 43 -5.37 -9.78 -17.35
N ASN A 44 -5.99 -8.84 -16.67
CA ASN A 44 -5.65 -7.43 -16.79
C ASN A 44 -4.28 -7.09 -16.18
N ILE A 45 -3.96 -7.64 -15.01
CA ILE A 45 -2.68 -7.35 -14.32
C ILE A 45 -1.47 -8.02 -15.00
N ARG A 46 -1.67 -9.09 -15.77
CA ARG A 46 -0.60 -9.76 -16.54
C ARG A 46 0.13 -8.87 -17.54
N ARG A 47 -0.43 -7.70 -17.86
CA ARG A 47 0.26 -6.69 -18.68
C ARG A 47 1.43 -6.01 -17.94
N TYR A 48 1.49 -6.16 -16.62
CA TYR A 48 2.45 -5.49 -15.74
C TYR A 48 3.35 -6.46 -14.98
N THR A 49 2.90 -7.70 -14.76
CA THR A 49 3.69 -8.74 -14.11
C THR A 49 3.37 -10.12 -14.67
N ASP A 50 4.40 -10.97 -14.83
CA ASP A 50 4.26 -12.35 -15.26
C ASP A 50 3.77 -13.27 -14.11
N TYR A 51 3.92 -12.84 -12.86
CA TYR A 51 3.55 -13.60 -11.67
C TYR A 51 2.14 -13.23 -11.19
N ALA A 52 1.14 -13.59 -11.97
CA ALA A 52 -0.26 -13.31 -11.65
C ALA A 52 -1.09 -14.59 -11.61
N PHE A 53 -1.69 -14.88 -10.43
CA PHE A 53 -2.32 -16.16 -10.12
C PHE A 53 -3.79 -15.99 -9.74
N VAL A 54 -4.64 -16.84 -10.31
CA VAL A 54 -6.03 -17.00 -9.86
C VAL A 54 -6.04 -17.93 -8.65
N ALA A 55 -6.60 -17.49 -7.53
CA ALA A 55 -6.79 -18.32 -6.34
C ALA A 55 -8.17 -18.09 -5.74
N GLU A 56 -9.01 -19.11 -5.77
CA GLU A 56 -10.37 -19.05 -5.19
C GLU A 56 -10.32 -19.06 -3.65
N ASN A 57 -9.38 -19.81 -3.07
CA ASN A 57 -9.10 -19.81 -1.65
C ASN A 57 -7.68 -19.28 -1.39
N LEU A 58 -7.47 -18.72 -0.21
CA LEU A 58 -6.19 -18.15 0.22
C LEU A 58 -5.67 -18.90 1.45
N SER A 59 -5.76 -20.23 1.39
CA SER A 59 -5.18 -21.08 2.45
C SER A 59 -3.66 -20.91 2.49
N MET A 60 -3.07 -21.28 3.61
CA MET A 60 -1.61 -21.24 3.78
C MET A 60 -0.90 -22.09 2.71
N GLU A 61 -1.46 -23.26 2.36
CA GLU A 61 -0.93 -24.15 1.35
C GLU A 61 -0.92 -23.46 -0.02
N THR A 62 -2.05 -22.84 -0.41
CA THR A 62 -2.15 -22.10 -1.68
C THR A 62 -1.15 -20.95 -1.75
N LEU A 63 -1.04 -20.16 -0.69
CA LEU A 63 -0.08 -19.05 -0.64
C LEU A 63 1.37 -19.53 -0.72
N LYS A 64 1.66 -20.67 -0.10
CA LYS A 64 2.98 -21.31 -0.14
C LYS A 64 3.32 -21.85 -1.54
N GLU A 65 2.37 -22.50 -2.21
CA GLU A 65 2.54 -23.00 -3.58
C GLU A 65 2.79 -21.87 -4.58
N ILE A 66 2.11 -20.73 -4.41
CA ILE A 66 2.32 -19.52 -5.22
C ILE A 66 3.68 -18.88 -4.94
N GLY A 67 4.24 -19.09 -3.74
CA GLY A 67 5.56 -18.59 -3.39
C GLY A 67 5.58 -17.29 -2.58
N ILE A 68 4.50 -16.97 -1.87
CA ILE A 68 4.37 -15.73 -1.07
C ILE A 68 5.48 -15.62 0.00
N GLN A 69 5.94 -16.73 0.55
CA GLN A 69 7.07 -16.77 1.49
C GLN A 69 8.40 -16.24 0.91
N ASN A 70 8.49 -16.09 -0.39
CA ASN A 70 9.68 -15.55 -1.06
C ASN A 70 9.62 -14.03 -1.24
N CYS A 71 8.49 -13.41 -0.92
CA CYS A 71 8.33 -11.95 -0.94
C CYS A 71 8.98 -11.31 0.29
N ASP A 72 9.54 -10.13 0.12
CA ASP A 72 10.01 -9.30 1.23
C ASP A 72 8.85 -8.56 1.90
N VAL A 73 7.79 -8.26 1.12
CA VAL A 73 6.58 -7.59 1.58
C VAL A 73 5.35 -8.28 1.02
N ALA A 74 4.38 -8.62 1.86
CA ALA A 74 3.05 -9.05 1.44
C ALA A 74 2.01 -7.99 1.80
N ILE A 75 1.16 -7.62 0.83
CA ILE A 75 0.12 -6.61 1.02
C ILE A 75 -1.25 -7.27 0.80
N ILE A 76 -2.03 -7.37 1.87
CA ILE A 76 -3.37 -7.94 1.88
C ILE A 76 -4.39 -6.84 1.63
N CYS A 77 -4.95 -6.81 0.40
CA CYS A 77 -5.85 -5.76 -0.08
C CYS A 77 -7.33 -6.19 -0.09
N ILE A 78 -7.69 -7.20 0.73
CA ILE A 78 -9.05 -7.75 0.84
C ILE A 78 -9.86 -6.84 1.76
N GLY A 79 -10.92 -6.21 1.25
CA GLY A 79 -11.75 -5.28 2.03
C GLY A 79 -13.13 -5.82 2.41
N GLU A 80 -13.77 -6.58 1.52
CA GLU A 80 -15.18 -6.99 1.68
C GLU A 80 -15.37 -8.16 2.68
N LYS A 81 -14.38 -9.05 2.79
CA LYS A 81 -14.43 -10.22 3.65
C LYS A 81 -13.38 -10.08 4.76
N VAL A 82 -13.82 -9.59 5.92
CA VAL A 82 -12.95 -9.33 7.07
C VAL A 82 -12.29 -10.62 7.59
N ASP A 83 -13.01 -11.70 7.65
CA ASP A 83 -12.54 -13.03 8.03
C ASP A 83 -11.42 -13.52 7.12
N VAL A 84 -11.63 -13.47 5.79
CA VAL A 84 -10.62 -13.84 4.80
C VAL A 84 -9.38 -12.95 4.89
N SER A 85 -9.58 -11.63 5.09
CA SER A 85 -8.47 -10.68 5.27
C SER A 85 -7.60 -11.06 6.47
N ILE A 86 -8.21 -11.33 7.62
CA ILE A 86 -7.50 -11.69 8.86
C ILE A 86 -6.75 -13.02 8.68
N LEU A 87 -7.42 -14.06 8.18
CA LEU A 87 -6.81 -15.38 8.00
C LEU A 87 -5.67 -15.35 6.99
N THR A 88 -5.84 -14.65 5.87
CA THR A 88 -4.78 -14.48 4.85
C THR A 88 -3.57 -13.73 5.43
N THR A 89 -3.82 -12.71 6.27
CA THR A 89 -2.76 -11.96 6.95
C THR A 89 -1.98 -12.85 7.90
N MET A 90 -2.67 -13.66 8.71
CA MET A 90 -2.04 -14.64 9.60
C MET A 90 -1.18 -15.62 8.81
N SER A 91 -1.73 -16.20 7.74
CA SER A 91 -0.99 -17.14 6.88
C SER A 91 0.28 -16.53 6.29
N ALA A 92 0.24 -15.27 5.83
CA ALA A 92 1.42 -14.58 5.31
C ALA A 92 2.50 -14.37 6.39
N ILE A 93 2.09 -14.04 7.62
CA ILE A 93 3.01 -13.90 8.76
C ILE A 93 3.62 -15.25 9.14
N GLU A 94 2.80 -16.30 9.23
CA GLU A 94 3.25 -17.67 9.57
C GLU A 94 4.17 -18.26 8.50
N LEU A 95 4.00 -17.90 7.23
CA LEU A 95 4.91 -18.24 6.15
C LEU A 95 6.26 -17.50 6.23
N GLY A 96 6.42 -16.58 7.17
CA GLY A 96 7.67 -15.89 7.45
C GLY A 96 7.95 -14.71 6.52
N VAL A 97 6.93 -14.11 5.89
CA VAL A 97 7.11 -12.87 5.12
C VAL A 97 7.58 -11.77 6.06
N PRO A 98 8.72 -11.09 5.78
CA PRO A 98 9.32 -10.12 6.71
C PRO A 98 8.43 -8.93 7.05
N HIS A 99 7.68 -8.42 6.07
CA HIS A 99 6.78 -7.28 6.24
C HIS A 99 5.40 -7.62 5.69
N VAL A 100 4.40 -7.60 6.55
CA VAL A 100 3.01 -7.84 6.15
C VAL A 100 2.19 -6.59 6.41
N ILE A 101 1.62 -6.05 5.34
CA ILE A 101 0.76 -4.86 5.36
C ILE A 101 -0.66 -5.32 5.05
N ALA A 102 -1.64 -4.89 5.83
CA ALA A 102 -3.03 -5.24 5.61
C ALA A 102 -3.93 -4.01 5.52
N LYS A 103 -4.80 -4.01 4.52
CA LYS A 103 -5.84 -3.01 4.38
C LYS A 103 -6.95 -3.28 5.39
N ALA A 104 -7.33 -2.26 6.15
CA ALA A 104 -8.52 -2.29 7.00
C ALA A 104 -9.60 -1.33 6.47
N THR A 105 -10.86 -1.70 6.67
CA THR A 105 -12.05 -0.90 6.34
C THR A 105 -12.74 -0.36 7.58
N SER A 106 -12.41 -0.87 8.78
CA SER A 106 -12.88 -0.38 10.07
C SER A 106 -11.76 -0.37 11.12
N GLU A 107 -11.95 0.38 12.20
CA GLU A 107 -11.00 0.44 13.31
C GLU A 107 -10.89 -0.91 14.04
N GLU A 108 -12.00 -1.63 14.19
CA GLU A 108 -12.03 -2.96 14.83
C GLU A 108 -11.21 -3.97 14.02
N GLN A 109 -11.39 -4.02 12.70
CA GLN A 109 -10.57 -4.85 11.81
C GLN A 109 -9.10 -4.48 11.95
N GLY A 110 -8.79 -3.20 11.92
CA GLY A 110 -7.41 -2.72 12.05
C GLY A 110 -6.79 -3.05 13.39
N ALA A 111 -7.54 -3.01 14.48
CA ALA A 111 -7.06 -3.41 15.81
C ALA A 111 -6.67 -4.90 15.84
N VAL A 112 -7.49 -5.79 15.24
CA VAL A 112 -7.16 -7.20 15.11
C VAL A 112 -5.92 -7.42 14.26
N LEU A 113 -5.85 -6.80 13.08
CA LEU A 113 -4.72 -6.93 12.15
C LEU A 113 -3.39 -6.48 12.79
N LYS A 114 -3.41 -5.36 13.53
CA LYS A 114 -2.23 -4.91 14.31
C LYS A 114 -1.83 -5.90 15.37
N LYS A 115 -2.80 -6.46 16.10
CA LYS A 115 -2.55 -7.42 17.17
C LYS A 115 -1.91 -8.71 16.69
N ILE A 116 -2.20 -9.14 15.47
CA ILE A 116 -1.57 -10.31 14.86
C ILE A 116 -0.21 -10.00 14.21
N GLY A 117 0.24 -8.74 14.22
CA GLY A 117 1.59 -8.36 13.80
C GLY A 117 1.67 -7.69 12.42
N ALA A 118 0.55 -7.34 11.79
CA ALA A 118 0.57 -6.63 10.52
C ALA A 118 0.66 -5.11 10.71
N GLU A 119 1.31 -4.44 9.77
CA GLU A 119 1.12 -3.01 9.55
C GLU A 119 -0.25 -2.77 8.91
N VAL A 120 -0.99 -1.75 9.37
CA VAL A 120 -2.36 -1.51 8.91
C VAL A 120 -2.47 -0.18 8.20
N VAL A 121 -3.11 -0.21 7.03
CA VAL A 121 -3.43 0.97 6.22
C VAL A 121 -4.94 1.11 6.03
N TYR A 122 -5.41 2.35 5.99
CA TYR A 122 -6.82 2.71 5.79
C TYR A 122 -6.96 3.60 4.55
N PRO A 123 -6.80 3.08 3.33
CA PRO A 123 -6.65 3.89 2.12
C PRO A 123 -7.80 4.88 1.89
N GLU A 124 -9.04 4.46 2.15
CA GLU A 124 -10.22 5.31 1.96
C GLU A 124 -10.26 6.46 2.98
N ARG A 125 -9.98 6.17 4.26
CA ARG A 125 -9.94 7.18 5.32
C ARG A 125 -8.80 8.17 5.09
N ASP A 126 -7.61 7.64 4.83
CA ASP A 126 -6.41 8.45 4.70
C ASP A 126 -6.51 9.38 3.47
N MET A 127 -7.08 8.87 2.36
CA MET A 127 -7.36 9.69 1.18
C MET A 127 -8.46 10.73 1.44
N ALA A 128 -9.52 10.37 2.17
CA ALA A 128 -10.59 11.31 2.51
C ALA A 128 -10.07 12.45 3.40
N LEU A 129 -9.24 12.14 4.40
CA LEU A 129 -8.60 13.16 5.24
C LEU A 129 -7.67 14.07 4.43
N ARG A 130 -6.89 13.50 3.51
CA ARG A 130 -6.03 14.25 2.60
C ARG A 130 -6.84 15.18 1.71
N LEU A 131 -7.92 14.68 1.10
CA LEU A 131 -8.82 15.48 0.29
C LEU A 131 -9.49 16.59 1.10
N GLY A 132 -9.98 16.27 2.31
CA GLY A 132 -10.57 17.25 3.23
C GLY A 132 -9.63 18.40 3.54
N LYS A 133 -8.39 18.10 3.91
CA LYS A 133 -7.36 19.12 4.14
C LYS A 133 -7.12 19.99 2.90
N LYS A 134 -7.09 19.37 1.71
CA LYS A 134 -6.93 20.10 0.43
C LYS A 134 -8.09 21.04 0.14
N LEU A 135 -9.32 20.65 0.42
CA LEU A 135 -10.52 21.44 0.12
C LEU A 135 -10.69 22.64 1.09
N VAL A 136 -10.18 22.54 2.31
CA VAL A 136 -10.30 23.63 3.33
C VAL A 136 -9.24 24.71 3.16
N SER A 137 -8.18 24.44 2.40
CA SER A 137 -7.02 25.35 2.29
C SER A 137 -6.87 25.88 0.87
N ASP A 138 -7.22 27.16 0.64
CA ASP A 138 -7.14 27.81 -0.67
C ASP A 138 -5.73 27.84 -1.30
N ASN A 139 -4.67 27.68 -0.49
CA ASN A 139 -3.28 27.76 -0.90
C ASN A 139 -2.52 26.42 -0.75
N PHE A 140 -3.25 25.30 -0.69
CA PHE A 140 -2.66 24.02 -0.36
C PHE A 140 -2.50 23.12 -1.61
N LEU A 141 -1.27 22.79 -1.98
CA LEU A 141 -1.00 21.90 -3.11
C LEU A 141 -0.88 20.43 -2.67
N ASP A 142 -0.05 20.15 -1.66
CA ASP A 142 0.13 18.80 -1.11
C ASP A 142 0.79 18.84 0.28
N PHE A 143 0.74 17.71 1.02
CA PHE A 143 1.43 17.57 2.29
C PHE A 143 1.92 16.13 2.53
N VAL A 144 2.97 16.03 3.34
CA VAL A 144 3.46 14.77 3.92
C VAL A 144 3.49 14.93 5.43
N SER A 145 2.71 14.11 6.13
CA SER A 145 2.77 14.04 7.59
C SER A 145 3.95 13.14 7.98
N LEU A 146 4.90 13.68 8.73
CA LEU A 146 6.06 12.94 9.25
C LEU A 146 5.79 12.35 10.63
N SER A 147 4.88 12.99 11.39
CA SER A 147 4.43 12.56 12.72
C SER A 147 3.13 13.27 13.08
N ASN A 148 2.55 12.95 14.24
CA ASN A 148 1.34 13.64 14.72
C ASN A 148 1.50 15.16 14.91
N SER A 149 2.73 15.67 14.95
CA SER A 149 3.05 17.07 15.22
C SER A 149 3.84 17.77 14.10
N VAL A 150 4.30 17.03 13.07
CA VAL A 150 5.14 17.61 12.01
C VAL A 150 4.57 17.23 10.64
N GLU A 151 4.30 18.26 9.84
CA GLU A 151 3.85 18.13 8.44
C GLU A 151 4.76 18.94 7.51
N ILE A 152 5.09 18.37 6.36
CA ILE A 152 5.69 19.12 5.24
C ILE A 152 4.53 19.52 4.34
N ARG A 153 4.37 20.82 4.08
CA ARG A 153 3.32 21.35 3.21
C ARG A 153 3.93 22.02 2.00
N GLN A 154 3.40 21.71 0.83
CA GLN A 154 3.69 22.44 -0.39
C GLN A 154 2.66 23.57 -0.55
N ILE A 155 3.14 24.81 -0.54
CA ILE A 155 2.30 26.00 -0.70
C ILE A 155 2.82 26.83 -1.89
N PRO A 156 1.94 27.54 -2.64
CA PRO A 156 2.39 28.46 -3.66
C PRO A 156 3.15 29.63 -3.03
N VAL A 157 4.22 30.04 -3.68
CA VAL A 157 5.02 31.20 -3.22
C VAL A 157 4.19 32.47 -3.34
N GLY A 158 4.01 33.17 -2.22
CA GLY A 158 3.33 34.48 -2.21
C GLY A 158 4.06 35.53 -3.06
N LYS A 159 3.31 36.42 -3.70
CA LYS A 159 3.88 37.48 -4.59
C LYS A 159 5.03 38.28 -3.97
N MET A 160 5.02 38.44 -2.62
CA MET A 160 6.05 39.17 -1.88
C MET A 160 7.42 38.47 -1.83
N LEU A 161 7.47 37.17 -2.13
CA LEU A 161 8.69 36.35 -2.08
C LEU A 161 9.27 36.08 -3.47
N ILE A 162 8.53 36.39 -4.54
CA ILE A 162 8.98 36.12 -5.91
C ILE A 162 10.20 37.02 -6.22
N GLY A 163 11.29 36.38 -6.67
CA GLY A 163 12.53 37.04 -7.02
C GLY A 163 13.46 37.35 -5.85
N LYS A 164 13.12 36.98 -4.62
CA LYS A 164 13.97 37.13 -3.43
C LYS A 164 14.73 35.82 -3.14
N SER A 165 15.95 35.93 -2.67
CA SER A 165 16.65 34.81 -2.03
C SER A 165 16.04 34.45 -0.68
N VAL A 166 16.34 33.25 -0.15
CA VAL A 166 15.88 32.83 1.19
C VAL A 166 16.33 33.80 2.28
N GLN A 167 17.54 34.35 2.16
CA GLN A 167 18.08 35.37 3.10
C GLN A 167 17.31 36.69 3.05
N GLU A 168 16.89 37.13 1.87
CA GLU A 168 16.13 38.37 1.68
C GLU A 168 14.65 38.24 2.05
N SER A 169 14.15 37.01 2.14
CA SER A 169 12.73 36.73 2.44
C SER A 169 12.41 36.60 3.93
N ASP A 170 13.44 36.60 4.81
CA ASP A 170 13.33 36.45 6.27
C ASP A 170 12.45 35.26 6.70
N ILE A 171 12.47 34.16 5.93
CA ILE A 171 11.81 32.92 6.25
C ILE A 171 12.67 32.16 7.26
N ARG A 172 12.15 31.98 8.48
CA ARG A 172 12.76 31.22 9.57
C ARG A 172 11.95 29.99 9.89
#